data_7dc592108ebc925f0fc380ba542dedd3
#
_entry.id   7dc592108ebc925f0fc380ba542dedd3
#
_cell.length_a   1.000
_cell.length_b   1.000
_cell.length_c   1.000
_cell.angle_alpha   90.00
_cell.angle_beta   90.00
_cell.angle_gamma   90.00
#
_symmetry.space_group_name_H-M   'P 1'
#
loop_
_entity.id
_entity.type
_entity.pdbx_description
1 polymer ?
#
loop_
_entity_poly.entity_id
_entity_poly.type
_entity_poly.pdbx_seq_one_letter_code
_entity_poly.pdbx_strand_id
1 'polypeptide(L)'
;TEIYTLSLHDALPISIDCPVYDYSNHNRSDKVQHIEPAPVLIVEGILPFVEPELCALFDYKIYVDTDADERILRRLVRDVKERGRSLDSVIDQYLTTVKPMHEAFVEPSKRNADIIVPNGGENTAAVEMLAHHIRNLIEKANRL
;
A
#
# COMPACT_ATOMS: atom_id res chain seq x y z
N THR A 1 -5.90 -3.39 -5.21
CA THR A 1 -5.74 -3.69 -3.79
C THR A 1 -4.57 -2.88 -3.27
N GLU A 2 -4.80 -2.07 -2.30
CA GLU A 2 -3.78 -1.32 -1.56
C GLU A 2 -3.89 -1.76 -0.11
N ILE A 3 -2.76 -1.94 0.54
CA ILE A 3 -2.69 -2.34 1.94
C ILE A 3 -2.13 -1.15 2.69
N TYR A 4 -2.87 -0.67 3.69
CA TYR A 4 -2.44 0.39 4.59
C TYR A 4 -2.21 -0.20 5.96
N THR A 5 -1.10 0.14 6.57
CA THR A 5 -0.77 -0.27 7.91
C THR A 5 -0.36 0.93 8.73
N LEU A 6 -0.74 0.92 9.99
CA LEU A 6 -0.39 1.94 10.96
C LEU A 6 0.44 1.28 12.05
N SER A 7 1.65 1.76 12.27
CA SER A 7 2.45 1.40 13.43
C SER A 7 2.53 2.57 14.40
N LEU A 8 2.33 2.30 15.67
CA LEU A 8 2.35 3.27 16.77
C LEU A 8 3.50 3.05 17.75
N HIS A 9 3.98 1.81 17.83
CA HIS A 9 5.10 1.46 18.71
C HIS A 9 6.38 1.45 17.89
N ASP A 10 7.30 2.35 18.21
CA ASP A 10 8.64 2.44 17.61
C ASP A 10 8.65 2.72 16.09
N ALA A 11 7.60 3.34 15.56
CA ALA A 11 7.52 3.74 14.17
C ALA A 11 8.60 4.77 13.83
N LEU A 12 9.75 4.32 13.41
CA LEU A 12 10.95 5.11 13.13
C LEU A 12 11.48 5.85 14.38
N PRO A 13 12.14 5.15 15.30
CA PRO A 13 12.88 5.80 16.40
C PRO A 13 14.07 6.64 15.89
N ILE A 14 14.49 6.39 14.66
CA ILE A 14 15.57 7.09 13.95
C ILE A 14 15.14 7.43 12.53
N SER A 15 15.73 8.45 11.94
CA SER A 15 15.57 8.76 10.52
C SER A 15 16.19 7.67 9.64
N ILE A 16 15.61 7.44 8.47
CA ILE A 16 16.10 6.47 7.49
C ILE A 16 16.20 7.08 6.10
N ASP A 17 17.12 6.58 5.29
CA ASP A 17 17.22 6.89 3.88
C ASP A 17 16.53 5.81 3.05
N CYS A 18 15.36 6.16 2.50
CA CYS A 18 14.56 5.27 1.68
C CYS A 18 14.98 5.39 0.20
N PRO A 19 15.32 4.28 -0.49
CA PRO A 19 15.70 4.33 -1.88
C PRO A 19 14.51 4.73 -2.77
N VAL A 20 14.77 5.61 -3.75
CA VAL A 20 13.76 6.02 -4.75
C VAL A 20 13.80 5.06 -5.93
N TYR A 21 12.64 4.54 -6.33
CA TYR A 21 12.53 3.65 -7.47
C TYR A 21 12.41 4.43 -8.77
N ASP A 22 13.18 4.02 -9.79
CA ASP A 22 13.10 4.54 -11.16
C ASP A 22 12.24 3.62 -12.03
N TYR A 23 11.03 4.06 -12.34
CA TYR A 23 10.08 3.31 -13.16
C TYR A 23 10.49 3.20 -14.63
N SER A 24 11.38 4.09 -15.11
CA SER A 24 11.86 4.06 -16.49
C SER A 24 12.88 2.95 -16.70
N ASN A 25 13.70 2.70 -15.71
CA ASN A 25 14.75 1.69 -15.73
C ASN A 25 14.39 0.41 -14.98
N HIS A 26 13.21 0.35 -14.39
CA HIS A 26 12.73 -0.78 -13.56
C HIS A 26 13.71 -1.19 -12.46
N ASN A 27 14.38 -0.21 -11.82
CA ASN A 27 15.40 -0.43 -10.80
C ASN A 27 15.39 0.67 -9.75
N ARG A 28 16.16 0.48 -8.67
CA ARG A 28 16.45 1.55 -7.71
C ARG A 28 17.32 2.61 -8.38
N SER A 29 17.00 3.88 -8.15
CA SER A 29 17.87 4.99 -8.54
C SER A 29 18.96 5.22 -7.48
N ASP A 30 19.95 6.05 -7.82
CA ASP A 30 20.97 6.51 -6.85
C ASP A 30 20.40 7.55 -5.86
N LYS A 31 19.14 7.96 -6.05
CA LYS A 31 18.47 8.92 -5.17
C LYS A 31 17.89 8.23 -3.94
N VAL A 32 17.97 8.91 -2.81
CA VAL A 32 17.33 8.52 -1.56
C VAL A 32 16.37 9.62 -1.11
N GLN A 33 15.31 9.21 -0.44
CA GLN A 33 14.42 10.11 0.27
C GLN A 33 14.68 9.94 1.76
N HIS A 34 15.08 11.02 2.41
CA HIS A 34 15.24 11.04 3.86
C HIS A 34 13.87 11.10 4.53
N ILE A 35 13.61 10.18 5.45
CA ILE A 35 12.36 10.08 6.21
C ILE A 35 12.70 10.30 7.69
N GLU A 36 12.12 11.37 8.25
CA GLU A 36 12.26 11.71 9.66
C GLU A 36 11.35 10.85 10.54
N PRO A 37 11.71 10.69 11.83
CA PRO A 37 10.85 10.03 12.80
C PRO A 37 9.46 10.66 12.86
N ALA A 38 8.44 9.82 12.97
CA ALA A 38 7.05 10.26 13.08
C ALA A 38 6.28 9.39 14.09
N PRO A 39 5.32 9.96 14.83
CA PRO A 39 4.51 9.21 15.79
C PRO A 39 3.57 8.19 15.11
N VAL A 40 3.28 8.37 13.85
CA VAL A 40 2.46 7.47 13.02
C VAL A 40 3.13 7.26 11.69
N LEU A 41 3.35 6.01 11.31
CA LEU A 41 3.86 5.61 10.01
C LEU A 41 2.78 4.86 9.23
N ILE A 42 2.53 5.30 8.00
CA ILE A 42 1.64 4.57 7.07
C ILE A 42 2.52 3.89 6.03
N VAL A 43 2.49 2.56 6.02
CA VAL A 43 3.16 1.73 5.01
C VAL A 43 2.11 1.28 4.00
N GLU A 44 2.32 1.60 2.73
CA GLU A 44 1.41 1.18 1.66
C GLU A 44 2.10 0.24 0.68
N GLY A 45 1.34 -0.68 0.12
CA GLY A 45 1.83 -1.62 -0.88
C GLY A 45 0.93 -2.84 -1.03
N ILE A 46 1.26 -3.71 -1.98
CA ILE A 46 0.47 -4.94 -2.24
C ILE A 46 1.03 -6.18 -1.54
N LEU A 47 2.24 -6.12 -0.99
CA LEU A 47 2.92 -7.27 -0.36
C LEU A 47 3.17 -7.15 1.16
N PRO A 48 2.88 -6.04 1.87
CA PRO A 48 3.22 -5.92 3.29
C PRO A 48 2.68 -7.05 4.18
N PHE A 49 1.56 -7.67 3.81
CA PHE A 49 0.94 -8.76 4.58
C PHE A 49 1.40 -10.16 4.16
N VAL A 50 2.26 -10.27 3.18
CA VAL A 50 2.79 -11.55 2.70
C VAL A 50 3.94 -12.03 3.59
N GLU A 51 4.76 -11.10 4.09
CA GLU A 51 5.90 -11.39 4.95
C GLU A 51 5.47 -11.39 6.42
N PRO A 52 5.52 -12.55 7.12
CA PRO A 52 5.02 -12.66 8.50
C PRO A 52 5.75 -11.76 9.51
N GLU A 53 7.07 -11.62 9.35
CA GLU A 53 7.88 -10.79 10.25
C GLU A 53 7.52 -9.31 10.10
N LEU A 54 7.36 -8.84 8.86
CA LEU A 54 6.91 -7.48 8.60
C LEU A 54 5.47 -7.27 9.09
N CYS A 55 4.59 -8.24 8.83
CA CYS A 55 3.19 -8.19 9.24
C CYS A 55 3.03 -8.04 10.76
N ALA A 56 3.92 -8.66 11.55
CA ALA A 56 3.92 -8.59 13.00
C ALA A 56 4.33 -7.21 13.56
N LEU A 57 4.96 -6.36 12.76
CA LEU A 57 5.35 -5.00 13.17
C LEU A 57 4.22 -3.99 13.09
N PHE A 58 3.10 -4.35 12.46
CA PHE A 58 1.99 -3.42 12.25
C PHE A 58 0.96 -3.49 13.36
N ASP A 59 0.61 -2.35 13.95
CA ASP A 59 -0.44 -2.23 14.95
C ASP A 59 -1.84 -2.37 14.34
N TYR A 60 -2.03 -1.84 13.13
CA TYR A 60 -3.29 -1.90 12.37
C TYR A 60 -3.02 -2.34 10.94
N LYS A 61 -3.74 -3.34 10.50
CA LYS A 61 -3.61 -3.93 9.16
C LYS A 61 -4.92 -3.76 8.38
N ILE A 62 -4.88 -2.89 7.38
CA ILE A 62 -6.05 -2.51 6.58
C ILE A 62 -5.88 -3.03 5.17
N TYR A 63 -6.78 -3.90 4.75
CA TYR A 63 -6.83 -4.40 3.38
C TYR A 63 -7.90 -3.64 2.60
N VAL A 64 -7.48 -2.98 1.52
CA VAL A 64 -8.40 -2.27 0.63
C VAL A 64 -8.85 -3.22 -0.48
N ASP A 65 -10.10 -3.62 -0.41
CA ASP A 65 -10.71 -4.57 -1.33
C ASP A 65 -11.37 -3.83 -2.50
N THR A 66 -11.02 -4.19 -3.71
CA THR A 66 -11.57 -3.62 -4.94
C THR A 66 -11.72 -4.74 -5.96
N ASP A 67 -12.82 -4.77 -6.67
CA ASP A 67 -13.10 -5.80 -7.67
C ASP A 67 -12.04 -5.84 -8.77
N ALA A 68 -11.79 -7.04 -9.30
CA ALA A 68 -10.69 -7.27 -10.23
C ALA A 68 -10.84 -6.49 -11.56
N ASP A 69 -12.07 -6.32 -12.04
CA ASP A 69 -12.39 -5.55 -13.23
C ASP A 69 -12.11 -4.05 -13.03
N GLU A 70 -12.46 -3.48 -11.88
CA GLU A 70 -12.10 -2.10 -11.56
C GLU A 70 -10.59 -1.92 -11.45
N ARG A 71 -9.90 -2.85 -10.80
CA ARG A 71 -8.44 -2.79 -10.68
C ARG A 71 -7.74 -2.80 -12.02
N ILE A 72 -8.17 -3.67 -12.95
CA ILE A 72 -7.57 -3.72 -14.29
C ILE A 72 -7.89 -2.48 -15.11
N LEU A 73 -9.10 -1.95 -15.03
CA LEU A 73 -9.47 -0.72 -15.74
C LEU A 73 -8.66 0.48 -15.24
N ARG A 74 -8.54 0.68 -13.94
CA ARG A 74 -7.70 1.74 -13.34
C ARG A 74 -6.23 1.60 -13.76
N ARG A 75 -5.70 0.38 -13.77
CA ARG A 75 -4.35 0.09 -14.25
C ARG A 75 -4.16 0.43 -15.71
N LEU A 76 -5.08 0.03 -16.59
CA LEU A 76 -5.01 0.32 -18.03
C LEU A 76 -4.99 1.82 -18.28
N VAL A 77 -5.90 2.57 -17.65
CA VAL A 77 -5.95 4.03 -17.80
C VAL A 77 -4.64 4.67 -17.38
N ARG A 78 -4.14 4.34 -16.19
CA ARG A 78 -2.89 4.89 -15.66
C ARG A 78 -1.68 4.53 -16.52
N ASP A 79 -1.49 3.24 -16.82
CA ASP A 79 -0.27 2.76 -17.48
C ASP A 79 -0.21 3.21 -18.96
N VAL A 80 -1.36 3.32 -19.63
CA VAL A 80 -1.41 3.81 -21.02
C VAL A 80 -1.34 5.34 -21.08
N LYS A 81 -2.16 6.06 -20.28
CA LYS A 81 -2.25 7.52 -20.39
C LYS A 81 -1.10 8.26 -19.70
N GLU A 82 -0.66 7.77 -18.54
CA GLU A 82 0.31 8.49 -17.69
C GLU A 82 1.73 7.96 -17.86
N ARG A 83 1.88 6.67 -18.17
CA ARG A 83 3.19 6.00 -18.27
C ARG A 83 3.60 5.66 -19.69
N GLY A 84 2.76 5.98 -20.69
CA GLY A 84 3.06 5.81 -22.12
C GLY A 84 3.24 4.36 -22.57
N ARG A 85 2.69 3.39 -21.83
CA ARG A 85 2.79 1.96 -22.20
C ARG A 85 1.76 1.61 -23.27
N SER A 86 2.09 0.62 -24.11
CA SER A 86 1.11 0.09 -25.05
C SER A 86 0.05 -0.76 -24.32
N LEU A 87 -1.17 -0.73 -24.82
CA LEU A 87 -2.29 -1.51 -24.30
C LEU A 87 -1.95 -3.01 -24.25
N ASP A 88 -1.40 -3.55 -25.33
CA ASP A 88 -1.01 -4.96 -25.44
C ASP A 88 0.01 -5.35 -24.38
N SER A 89 1.02 -4.50 -24.15
CA SER A 89 2.03 -4.73 -23.10
C SER A 89 1.42 -4.77 -21.70
N VAL A 90 0.42 -3.95 -21.41
CA VAL A 90 -0.23 -3.94 -20.10
C VAL A 90 -1.11 -5.17 -19.92
N ILE A 91 -1.85 -5.57 -20.95
CA ILE A 91 -2.70 -6.76 -20.94
C ILE A 91 -1.85 -8.03 -20.79
N ASP A 92 -0.81 -8.17 -21.59
CA ASP A 92 0.09 -9.34 -21.52
C ASP A 92 0.71 -9.48 -20.12
N GLN A 93 1.29 -8.42 -19.59
CA GLN A 93 1.83 -8.43 -18.24
C GLN A 93 0.78 -8.75 -17.17
N TYR A 94 -0.44 -8.25 -17.33
CA TYR A 94 -1.52 -8.55 -16.40
C TYR A 94 -1.85 -10.04 -16.37
N LEU A 95 -2.01 -10.65 -17.54
CA LEU A 95 -2.39 -12.06 -17.66
C LEU A 95 -1.27 -13.01 -17.27
N THR A 96 -0.04 -12.68 -17.64
CA THR A 96 1.12 -13.58 -17.42
C THR A 96 1.74 -13.45 -16.03
N THR A 97 1.62 -12.28 -15.41
CA THR A 97 2.33 -12.00 -14.14
C THR A 97 1.40 -11.47 -13.06
N VAL A 98 0.69 -10.36 -13.31
CA VAL A 98 0.03 -9.63 -12.21
C VAL A 98 -1.13 -10.41 -11.63
N LYS A 99 -2.00 -10.99 -12.47
CA LYS A 99 -3.13 -11.78 -12.01
C LYS A 99 -2.70 -13.04 -11.26
N PRO A 100 -1.80 -13.90 -11.80
CA PRO A 100 -1.33 -15.07 -11.07
C PRO A 100 -0.65 -14.72 -9.73
N MET A 101 0.18 -13.67 -9.69
CA MET A 101 0.84 -13.24 -8.45
C MET A 101 -0.15 -12.66 -7.44
N HIS A 102 -1.17 -11.94 -7.89
CA HIS A 102 -2.23 -11.46 -7.02
C HIS A 102 -2.98 -12.65 -6.36
N GLU A 103 -3.37 -13.63 -7.15
CA GLU A 103 -4.08 -14.82 -6.68
C GLU A 103 -3.23 -15.69 -5.73
N ALA A 104 -1.91 -15.75 -5.98
CA ALA A 104 -1.00 -16.55 -5.18
C ALA A 104 -0.58 -15.88 -3.85
N PHE A 105 -0.42 -14.56 -3.82
CA PHE A 105 0.17 -13.86 -2.70
C PHE A 105 -0.73 -12.79 -2.09
N VAL A 106 -1.32 -11.91 -2.91
CA VAL A 106 -2.05 -10.74 -2.42
C VAL A 106 -3.41 -11.13 -1.86
N GLU A 107 -4.21 -11.87 -2.61
CA GLU A 107 -5.55 -12.29 -2.18
C GLU A 107 -5.51 -13.15 -0.90
N PRO A 108 -4.63 -14.16 -0.78
CA PRO A 108 -4.53 -14.93 0.45
C PRO A 108 -4.07 -14.11 1.67
N SER A 109 -3.30 -13.03 1.47
CA SER A 109 -2.81 -12.17 2.55
C SER A 109 -3.92 -11.35 3.21
N LYS A 110 -5.07 -11.21 2.58
CA LYS A 110 -6.29 -10.57 3.11
C LYS A 110 -6.69 -11.11 4.49
N ARG A 111 -6.45 -12.39 4.75
CA ARG A 111 -6.72 -13.03 6.06
C ARG A 111 -5.91 -12.44 7.22
N ASN A 112 -4.80 -11.75 6.92
CA ASN A 112 -3.94 -11.13 7.93
C ASN A 112 -4.39 -9.70 8.27
N ALA A 113 -5.41 -9.18 7.61
CA ALA A 113 -5.95 -7.84 7.86
C ALA A 113 -6.85 -7.83 9.11
N ASP A 114 -6.78 -6.74 9.86
CA ASP A 114 -7.69 -6.45 10.97
C ASP A 114 -8.98 -5.79 10.45
N ILE A 115 -8.87 -5.03 9.35
CA ILE A 115 -9.99 -4.31 8.72
C ILE A 115 -9.93 -4.53 7.21
N ILE A 116 -11.10 -4.82 6.61
CA ILE A 116 -11.26 -4.88 5.16
C ILE A 116 -12.16 -3.72 4.73
N VAL A 117 -11.64 -2.85 3.87
CA VAL A 117 -12.38 -1.70 3.33
C VAL A 117 -12.80 -2.01 1.90
N PRO A 118 -14.09 -2.22 1.64
CA PRO A 118 -14.60 -2.43 0.29
C PRO A 118 -14.61 -1.12 -0.51
N ASN A 119 -14.57 -1.23 -1.83
CA ASN A 119 -14.64 -0.12 -2.79
C ASN A 119 -13.48 0.89 -2.72
N GLY A 120 -12.40 0.55 -2.06
CA GLY A 120 -11.21 1.38 -2.02
C GLY A 120 -11.43 2.77 -1.44
N GLY A 121 -10.74 3.76 -2.00
CA GLY A 121 -10.82 5.16 -1.57
C GLY A 121 -12.16 5.85 -1.85
N GLU A 122 -13.07 5.23 -2.58
CA GLU A 122 -14.43 5.73 -2.82
C GLU A 122 -15.37 5.46 -1.63
N ASN A 123 -14.96 4.60 -0.70
CA ASN A 123 -15.66 4.38 0.56
C ASN A 123 -15.37 5.52 1.55
N THR A 124 -16.03 6.66 1.34
CA THR A 124 -15.82 7.87 2.14
C THR A 124 -16.08 7.66 3.63
N ALA A 125 -17.06 6.84 3.99
CA ALA A 125 -17.36 6.52 5.39
C ALA A 125 -16.19 5.78 6.06
N ALA A 126 -15.59 4.80 5.40
CA ALA A 126 -14.42 4.11 5.93
C ALA A 126 -13.20 5.05 6.01
N VAL A 127 -12.98 5.90 4.99
CA VAL A 127 -11.89 6.87 4.97
C VAL A 127 -12.03 7.88 6.13
N GLU A 128 -13.23 8.41 6.37
CA GLU A 128 -13.49 9.34 7.47
C GLU A 128 -13.26 8.68 8.84
N MET A 129 -13.71 7.45 9.02
CA MET A 129 -13.53 6.68 10.25
C MET A 129 -12.04 6.42 10.55
N LEU A 130 -11.28 6.02 9.53
CA LEU A 130 -9.83 5.80 9.65
C LEU A 130 -9.10 7.11 9.92
N ALA A 131 -9.45 8.19 9.22
CA ALA A 131 -8.83 9.50 9.43
C ALA A 131 -9.10 10.04 10.85
N HIS A 132 -10.31 9.81 11.39
CA HIS A 132 -10.62 10.17 12.76
C HIS A 132 -9.81 9.35 13.76
N HIS A 133 -9.70 8.04 13.54
CA HIS A 133 -8.89 7.18 14.38
C HIS A 133 -7.42 7.60 14.40
N ILE A 134 -6.82 7.87 13.23
CA ILE A 134 -5.44 8.34 13.09
C ILE A 134 -5.22 9.65 13.85
N ARG A 135 -6.13 10.64 13.72
CA ARG A 135 -6.03 11.91 14.48
C ARG A 135 -6.01 11.66 15.98
N ASN A 136 -6.88 10.80 16.47
CA ASN A 136 -6.92 10.45 17.90
C ASN A 136 -5.61 9.81 18.37
N LEU A 137 -4.96 8.99 17.53
CA LEU A 137 -3.67 8.38 17.84
C LEU A 137 -2.56 9.42 17.93
N ILE A 138 -2.50 10.34 16.96
CA ILE A 138 -1.53 11.45 16.95
C ILE A 138 -1.71 12.34 18.18
N GLU A 139 -2.96 12.68 18.53
CA GLU A 139 -3.25 13.49 19.72
C GLU A 139 -2.80 12.80 21.02
N LYS A 140 -2.97 11.49 21.13
CA LYS A 140 -2.49 10.71 22.27
C LYS A 140 -0.97 10.69 22.34
N ALA A 141 -0.29 10.46 21.21
CA ALA A 141 1.17 10.46 21.13
C ALA A 141 1.78 11.81 21.54
N ASN A 142 1.14 12.93 21.17
CA ASN A 142 1.62 14.28 21.51
C ASN A 142 1.37 14.67 22.99
N ARG A 143 0.66 13.87 23.76
CA ARG A 143 0.41 14.13 25.21
C ARG A 143 1.36 13.41 26.14
N LEU A 144 2.18 12.51 25.59
CA LEU A 144 3.21 11.74 26.32
C LEU A 144 4.56 12.42 26.22
#